data_962b5c6fde1c282e0b390b6baa4fcd93
#
_entry.id   962b5c6fde1c282e0b390b6baa4fcd93
#
_cell.length_a   1.000
_cell.length_b   1.000
_cell.length_c   1.000
_cell.angle_alpha   90.00
_cell.angle_beta   90.00
_cell.angle_gamma   90.00
#
_symmetry.space_group_name_H-M   'P 1'
#
loop_
_entity.id
_entity.type
_entity.pdbx_description
1 polymer ?
#
loop_
_entity_poly.entity_id
_entity_poly.type
_entity_poly.pdbx_seq_one_letter_code
_entity_poly.pdbx_strand_id
1 'polypeptide(L)'
;MERLTGADFDGTKLSRDGTLAVTFSAKWSPYCRDFMAEFKTAELSVEKAMGDVTDEESALWDDFKLNVVPTMVLFRDGEAVWRRDGTRHVGLNGADIDALRAAL
;
A
#
# COMPACT_ATOMS: atom_id res chain seq x y z
N MET A 1 11.52 4.68 4.86
CA MET A 1 10.54 3.60 4.57
C MET A 1 10.92 2.95 3.25
N GLU A 2 10.86 1.65 3.20
CA GLU A 2 11.25 0.88 2.01
C GLU A 2 10.33 1.16 0.82
N ARG A 3 10.94 1.18 -0.39
CA ARG A 3 10.21 1.33 -1.65
C ARG A 3 10.20 -0.01 -2.38
N LEU A 4 9.02 -0.51 -2.69
CA LEU A 4 8.81 -1.72 -3.48
C LEU A 4 8.40 -1.35 -4.90
N THR A 5 8.77 -2.20 -5.85
CA THR A 5 8.39 -2.08 -7.26
C THR A 5 7.79 -3.41 -7.74
N GLY A 6 7.41 -3.49 -9.02
CA GLY A 6 6.94 -4.74 -9.60
C GLY A 6 7.92 -5.90 -9.47
N ALA A 7 9.23 -5.62 -9.35
CA ALA A 7 10.25 -6.65 -9.17
C ALA A 7 10.15 -7.39 -7.83
N ASP A 8 9.48 -6.81 -6.84
CA ASP A 8 9.31 -7.41 -5.51
C ASP A 8 8.11 -8.34 -5.43
N PHE A 9 7.32 -8.44 -6.49
CA PHE A 9 6.08 -9.22 -6.53
C PHE A 9 6.11 -10.27 -7.62
N ASP A 10 5.36 -11.34 -7.40
CA ASP A 10 5.01 -12.34 -8.40
C ASP A 10 3.48 -12.40 -8.45
N GLY A 11 2.87 -11.71 -9.43
CA GLY A 11 1.44 -11.49 -9.43
C GLY A 11 1.00 -10.74 -8.18
N THR A 12 0.12 -11.34 -7.39
CA THR A 12 -0.35 -10.76 -6.13
C THR A 12 0.46 -11.18 -4.92
N LYS A 13 1.54 -11.93 -5.12
CA LYS A 13 2.40 -12.38 -4.01
C LYS A 13 3.61 -11.47 -3.85
N LEU A 14 3.84 -11.05 -2.62
CA LEU A 14 5.06 -10.34 -2.25
C LEU A 14 6.17 -11.38 -2.01
N SER A 15 7.32 -11.20 -2.64
CA SER A 15 8.46 -12.13 -2.54
C SER A 15 9.22 -11.92 -1.23
N ARG A 16 8.53 -12.12 -0.11
CA ARG A 16 9.08 -11.84 1.22
C ARG A 16 8.29 -12.58 2.29
N ASP A 17 8.99 -13.04 3.34
CA ASP A 17 8.37 -13.59 4.56
C ASP A 17 8.06 -12.48 5.56
N GLY A 18 7.25 -12.79 6.54
CA GLY A 18 6.87 -11.87 7.61
C GLY A 18 5.67 -11.01 7.26
N THR A 19 5.36 -10.07 8.15
CA THR A 19 4.21 -9.18 8.00
C THR A 19 4.66 -7.80 7.56
N LEU A 20 4.04 -7.27 6.51
CA LEU A 20 4.39 -5.98 5.94
C LEU A 20 3.12 -5.23 5.53
N ALA A 21 3.00 -3.99 6.01
CA ALA A 21 1.93 -3.09 5.58
C ALA A 21 2.43 -2.26 4.40
N VAL A 22 1.81 -2.42 3.24
CA VAL A 22 2.20 -1.73 2.01
C VAL A 22 1.12 -0.73 1.62
N THR A 23 1.53 0.50 1.32
CA THR A 23 0.65 1.47 0.64
C THR A 23 1.11 1.60 -0.80
N PHE A 24 0.24 1.23 -1.73
CA PHE A 24 0.47 1.50 -3.15
C PHE A 24 0.22 2.98 -3.41
N SER A 25 1.20 3.63 -4.00
CA SER A 25 1.24 5.10 -4.13
C SER A 25 1.86 5.52 -5.44
N ALA A 26 1.38 6.63 -6.00
CA ALA A 26 1.94 7.23 -7.20
C ALA A 26 2.34 8.69 -6.89
N LYS A 27 3.51 9.11 -7.38
CA LYS A 27 4.05 10.45 -7.09
C LYS A 27 3.19 11.57 -7.66
N TRP A 28 2.46 11.29 -8.73
CA TRP A 28 1.60 12.29 -9.38
C TRP A 28 0.26 12.51 -8.66
N SER A 29 -0.07 11.69 -7.66
CA SER A 29 -1.35 11.80 -6.94
C SER A 29 -1.20 12.67 -5.69
N PRO A 30 -1.95 13.79 -5.58
CA PRO A 30 -1.94 14.61 -4.36
C PRO A 30 -2.50 13.84 -3.16
N TYR A 31 -3.46 12.94 -3.36
CA TYR A 31 -4.01 12.11 -2.29
C TYR A 31 -2.96 11.16 -1.72
N CYS A 32 -2.08 10.64 -2.59
CA CYS A 32 -0.95 9.81 -2.15
C CYS A 32 0.04 10.60 -1.32
N ARG A 33 0.40 11.82 -1.76
CA ARG A 33 1.36 12.65 -1.02
C ARG A 33 0.86 12.96 0.39
N ASP A 34 -0.41 13.34 0.51
CA ASP A 34 -1.01 13.66 1.79
C ASP A 34 -1.06 12.43 2.70
N PHE A 35 -1.54 11.31 2.18
CA PHE A 35 -1.63 10.08 2.97
C PHE A 35 -0.26 9.53 3.35
N MET A 36 0.70 9.56 2.45
CA MET A 36 2.05 9.04 2.72
C MET A 36 2.76 9.81 3.83
N ALA A 37 2.47 11.11 3.98
CA ALA A 37 3.01 11.89 5.10
C ALA A 37 2.52 11.32 6.45
N GLU A 38 1.25 10.94 6.55
CA GLU A 38 0.70 10.29 7.75
C GLU A 38 1.21 8.85 7.92
N PHE A 39 1.17 8.08 6.84
CA PHE A 39 1.55 6.67 6.88
C PHE A 39 3.01 6.48 7.31
N LYS A 40 3.89 7.32 6.80
CA LYS A 40 5.31 7.31 7.11
C LYS A 40 5.59 7.46 8.61
N THR A 41 4.84 8.33 9.28
CA THR A 41 5.04 8.65 10.69
C THR A 41 4.16 7.83 11.62
N ALA A 42 3.18 7.09 11.09
CA ALA A 42 2.31 6.25 11.90
C ALA A 42 3.10 5.12 12.57
N GLU A 43 2.89 4.94 13.87
CA GLU A 43 3.48 3.84 14.60
C GLU A 43 2.63 2.59 14.42
N LEU A 44 3.22 1.55 13.84
CA LEU A 44 2.62 0.25 13.65
C LEU A 44 3.51 -0.81 14.27
N SER A 45 2.90 -1.91 14.71
CA SER A 45 3.63 -3.06 15.24
C SER A 45 4.29 -3.91 14.14
N VAL A 46 4.14 -3.53 12.88
CA VAL A 46 4.70 -4.23 11.73
C VAL A 46 5.49 -3.26 10.86
N GLU A 47 6.35 -3.78 10.01
CA GLU A 47 7.09 -2.97 9.05
C GLU A 47 6.15 -2.36 8.01
N LYS A 48 6.56 -1.22 7.48
CA LYS A 48 5.83 -0.48 6.45
C LYS A 48 6.68 -0.36 5.20
N ALA A 49 6.02 -0.32 4.06
CA ALA A 49 6.65 -0.04 2.79
C ALA A 49 5.71 0.72 1.86
N MET A 50 6.28 1.36 0.86
CA MET A 50 5.54 2.02 -0.20
C MET A 50 5.69 1.20 -1.48
N GLY A 51 4.57 0.75 -2.05
CA GLY A 51 4.55 0.13 -3.37
C GLY A 51 4.44 1.21 -4.42
N ASP A 52 5.52 1.45 -5.17
CA ASP A 52 5.56 2.54 -6.14
C ASP A 52 4.88 2.12 -7.44
N VAL A 53 3.76 2.74 -7.73
CA VAL A 53 2.99 2.55 -8.97
C VAL A 53 2.91 3.86 -9.78
N THR A 54 3.92 4.71 -9.62
CA THR A 54 4.02 5.97 -10.39
C THR A 54 4.03 5.70 -11.89
N ASP A 55 4.70 4.63 -12.32
CA ASP A 55 4.65 4.17 -13.70
C ASP A 55 3.28 3.56 -13.99
N GLU A 56 2.50 4.20 -14.86
CA GLU A 56 1.16 3.76 -15.24
C GLU A 56 1.17 2.44 -16.02
N GLU A 57 2.33 2.01 -16.52
CA GLU A 57 2.51 0.71 -17.19
C GLU A 57 2.89 -0.41 -16.22
N SER A 58 3.05 -0.11 -14.93
CA SER A 58 3.37 -1.12 -13.94
C SER A 58 2.31 -2.22 -13.91
N ALA A 59 2.75 -3.47 -13.94
CA ALA A 59 1.86 -4.63 -13.85
C ALA A 59 1.07 -4.67 -12.52
N LEU A 60 1.55 -3.97 -11.49
CA LEU A 60 0.87 -3.91 -10.19
C LEU A 60 -0.53 -3.32 -10.28
N TRP A 61 -0.78 -2.41 -11.23
CA TRP A 61 -2.12 -1.87 -11.45
C TRP A 61 -3.12 -2.97 -11.78
N ASP A 62 -2.77 -3.85 -12.71
CA ASP A 62 -3.64 -4.95 -13.12
C ASP A 62 -3.65 -6.08 -12.10
N ASP A 63 -2.49 -6.48 -11.60
CA ASP A 63 -2.35 -7.60 -10.69
C ASP A 63 -3.15 -7.38 -9.40
N PHE A 64 -3.11 -6.17 -8.84
CA PHE A 64 -3.86 -5.82 -7.64
C PHE A 64 -5.19 -5.13 -7.92
N LYS A 65 -5.56 -4.99 -9.20
CA LYS A 65 -6.82 -4.34 -9.61
C LYS A 65 -6.95 -2.98 -8.92
N LEU A 66 -5.89 -2.16 -9.02
CA LEU A 66 -5.87 -0.83 -8.42
C LEU A 66 -6.72 0.11 -9.28
N ASN A 67 -7.84 0.58 -8.75
CA ASN A 67 -8.69 1.57 -9.40
C ASN A 67 -8.38 2.98 -8.92
N VAL A 68 -7.87 3.08 -7.72
CA VAL A 68 -7.48 4.34 -7.07
C VAL A 68 -6.20 4.13 -6.28
N VAL A 69 -5.46 5.20 -6.07
CA VAL A 69 -4.33 5.25 -5.14
C VAL A 69 -4.53 6.48 -4.24
N PRO A 70 -4.13 6.42 -2.97
CA PRO A 70 -3.44 5.32 -2.30
C PRO A 70 -4.36 4.14 -1.98
N THR A 71 -3.80 2.95 -1.90
CA THR A 71 -4.47 1.71 -1.46
C THR A 71 -3.53 0.97 -0.53
N MET A 72 -4.01 0.61 0.67
CA MET A 72 -3.23 -0.17 1.63
C MET A 72 -3.51 -1.67 1.47
N VAL A 73 -2.46 -2.48 1.56
CA VAL A 73 -2.56 -3.94 1.59
C VAL A 73 -1.65 -4.48 2.67
N LEU A 74 -2.18 -5.34 3.53
CA LEU A 74 -1.39 -6.03 4.54
C LEU A 74 -0.99 -7.40 3.99
N PHE A 75 0.31 -7.68 3.96
CA PHE A 75 0.86 -8.95 3.52
C PHE A 75 1.37 -9.75 4.72
N ARG A 76 1.12 -11.06 4.69
CA ARG A 76 1.67 -11.99 5.67
C ARG A 76 2.26 -13.17 4.92
N ASP A 77 3.57 -13.35 5.04
CA ASP A 77 4.33 -14.38 4.31
C ASP A 77 4.03 -14.37 2.81
N GLY A 78 3.99 -13.17 2.23
CA GLY A 78 3.75 -12.94 0.81
C GLY A 78 2.29 -12.88 0.39
N GLU A 79 1.36 -13.28 1.25
CA GLU A 79 -0.08 -13.29 0.93
C GLU A 79 -0.76 -12.01 1.39
N ALA A 80 -1.60 -11.42 0.52
CA ALA A 80 -2.46 -10.31 0.91
C ALA A 80 -3.57 -10.82 1.82
N VAL A 81 -3.60 -10.35 3.07
CA VAL A 81 -4.57 -10.81 4.08
C VAL A 81 -5.58 -9.74 4.46
N TRP A 82 -5.36 -8.50 4.07
CA TRP A 82 -6.26 -7.38 4.33
C TRP A 82 -5.97 -6.27 3.32
N ARG A 83 -7.01 -5.53 2.94
CA ARG A 83 -6.87 -4.45 1.96
C ARG A 83 -7.85 -3.31 2.28
N ARG A 84 -7.39 -2.08 2.04
CA ARG A 84 -8.21 -0.87 2.16
C ARG A 84 -7.92 0.04 0.98
N ASP A 85 -8.87 0.12 0.06
CA ASP A 85 -8.76 1.00 -1.10
C ASP A 85 -9.08 2.44 -0.71
N GLY A 86 -8.37 3.38 -1.31
CA GLY A 86 -8.71 4.79 -1.19
C GLY A 86 -10.08 5.07 -1.79
N THR A 87 -10.73 6.12 -1.30
CA THR A 87 -11.97 6.61 -1.89
C THR A 87 -11.62 7.60 -3.00
N ARG A 88 -12.24 7.45 -4.16
CA ARG A 88 -12.00 8.35 -5.30
C ARG A 88 -12.26 9.80 -4.88
N HIS A 89 -11.32 10.69 -5.21
CA HIS A 89 -11.32 12.12 -4.88
C HIS A 89 -11.26 12.42 -3.37
N VAL A 90 -10.93 11.44 -2.54
CA VAL A 90 -10.77 11.60 -1.09
C VAL A 90 -9.44 11.00 -0.63
N GLY A 91 -9.06 9.83 -1.14
CA GLY A 91 -7.87 9.09 -0.71
C GLY A 91 -8.10 8.27 0.55
N LEU A 92 -7.07 8.20 1.37
CA LEU A 92 -7.07 7.55 2.69
C LEU A 92 -6.68 8.57 3.76
N ASN A 93 -6.96 8.26 5.02
CA ASN A 93 -6.64 9.14 6.15
C ASN A 93 -6.31 8.34 7.42
N GLY A 94 -6.16 9.03 8.55
CA GLY A 94 -5.81 8.39 9.82
C GLY A 94 -6.81 7.34 10.28
N ALA A 95 -8.10 7.48 9.97
CA ALA A 95 -9.10 6.48 10.31
C ALA A 95 -8.85 5.16 9.56
N ASP A 96 -8.31 5.23 8.35
CA ASP A 96 -7.95 4.05 7.57
C ASP A 96 -6.72 3.36 8.16
N ILE A 97 -5.78 4.13 8.72
CA ILE A 97 -4.63 3.58 9.46
C ILE A 97 -5.11 2.88 10.73
N ASP A 98 -6.11 3.44 11.42
CA ASP A 98 -6.73 2.79 12.59
C ASP A 98 -7.40 1.47 12.21
N ALA A 99 -8.04 1.42 11.04
CA ALA A 99 -8.61 0.17 10.50
C ALA A 99 -7.52 -0.88 10.24
N LEU A 100 -6.37 -0.45 9.73
CA LEU A 100 -5.20 -1.34 9.57
C LEU A 100 -4.74 -1.88 10.93
N ARG A 101 -4.61 -1.02 11.94
CA ARG A 101 -4.21 -1.44 13.29
C ARG A 101 -5.17 -2.49 13.86
N ALA A 102 -6.45 -2.35 13.60
CA ALA A 102 -7.46 -3.31 14.06
C ALA A 102 -7.33 -4.66 13.35
N ALA A 103 -6.68 -4.71 12.18
CA ALA A 103 -6.46 -5.93 11.41
C ALA A 103 -5.14 -6.64 11.74
N LEU A 104 -4.29 -6.01 12.54
CA LEU A 104 -2.97 -6.54 12.91
C LEU A 104 -3.01 -7.63 14.00
#